data_bb9adcbdcb33bd58de28c1600a8f3e21
#
_entry.id   bb9adcbdcb33bd58de28c1600a8f3e21
#
_cell.length_a   1.000
_cell.length_b   1.000
_cell.length_c   1.000
_cell.angle_alpha   90.00
_cell.angle_beta   90.00
_cell.angle_gamma   90.00
#
_symmetry.space_group_name_H-M   'P 1'
#
loop_
_entity.id
_entity.type
_entity.pdbx_description
1 polymer ?
#
loop_
_entity_poly.entity_id
_entity_poly.type
_entity_poly.pdbx_seq_one_letter_code
_entity_poly.pdbx_strand_id
1 'polypeptide(L)'
;TTDDDNEEEEKEEENNDLQEDNLLEPKPRPQTAEGITSKFETGCGKIYVTLNVDEEGNPVETFITSGSGGGCSLLYDGISRMTSLALRVGVNPQTVVEQLKSVDACPSSTYNLGAGEPVDGGSCPGIIGKALEEVIEENNLEE
;
A
#
# COMPACT_ATOMS: atom_id res chain seq x y z
N THR A 1 19.17 -22.32 -41.84
CA THR A 1 19.58 -21.00 -41.37
C THR A 1 18.47 -19.96 -41.44
N THR A 2 17.55 -20.04 -42.42
CA THR A 2 16.36 -19.15 -42.45
C THR A 2 15.19 -19.65 -41.64
N ASP A 3 15.14 -20.94 -41.31
CA ASP A 3 14.07 -21.54 -40.51
C ASP A 3 14.22 -21.26 -39.01
N ASP A 4 15.47 -21.13 -38.53
CA ASP A 4 15.76 -20.81 -37.12
C ASP A 4 15.42 -19.35 -36.77
N ASP A 5 15.68 -18.41 -37.70
CA ASP A 5 15.33 -17.00 -37.53
C ASP A 5 13.81 -16.78 -37.49
N ASN A 6 13.06 -17.55 -38.25
CA ASN A 6 11.60 -17.47 -38.30
C ASN A 6 10.94 -18.06 -37.02
N GLU A 7 11.53 -19.12 -36.46
CA GLU A 7 11.03 -19.72 -35.19
C GLU A 7 11.28 -18.82 -33.98
N GLU A 8 12.36 -18.04 -33.99
CA GLU A 8 12.64 -17.08 -32.91
C GLU A 8 11.71 -15.88 -32.99
N GLU A 9 11.42 -15.34 -34.18
CA GLU A 9 10.48 -14.25 -34.36
C GLU A 9 9.04 -14.65 -33.97
N GLU A 10 8.60 -15.85 -34.37
CA GLU A 10 7.28 -16.38 -33.98
C GLU A 10 7.17 -16.58 -32.46
N LYS A 11 8.22 -17.02 -31.79
CA LYS A 11 8.26 -17.16 -30.33
C LYS A 11 8.25 -15.83 -29.58
N GLU A 12 8.90 -14.81 -30.13
CA GLU A 12 8.90 -13.47 -29.55
C GLU A 12 7.52 -12.79 -29.69
N GLU A 13 6.85 -12.95 -30.83
CA GLU A 13 5.49 -12.43 -31.04
C GLU A 13 4.47 -13.16 -30.14
N GLU A 14 4.52 -14.48 -30.03
CA GLU A 14 3.64 -15.25 -29.16
C GLU A 14 3.85 -14.89 -27.67
N ASN A 15 5.09 -14.66 -27.26
CA ASN A 15 5.42 -14.28 -25.90
C ASN A 15 4.95 -12.86 -25.57
N ASN A 16 4.97 -11.94 -26.53
CA ASN A 16 4.51 -10.58 -26.39
C ASN A 16 2.99 -10.50 -26.29
N ASP A 17 2.27 -11.23 -27.12
CA ASP A 17 0.82 -11.34 -27.09
C ASP A 17 0.33 -11.94 -25.74
N LEU A 18 1.01 -12.97 -25.24
CA LEU A 18 0.71 -13.57 -23.93
C LEU A 18 0.94 -12.61 -22.76
N GLN A 19 1.92 -11.70 -22.85
CA GLN A 19 2.17 -10.68 -21.81
C GLN A 19 1.08 -9.61 -21.80
N GLU A 20 0.60 -9.14 -22.94
CA GLU A 20 -0.48 -8.15 -23.01
C GLU A 20 -1.81 -8.74 -22.52
N ASP A 21 -2.14 -9.99 -22.87
CA ASP A 21 -3.37 -10.66 -22.46
C ASP A 21 -3.42 -10.98 -20.96
N ASN A 22 -2.27 -11.02 -20.27
CA ASN A 22 -2.16 -11.34 -18.84
C ASN A 22 -1.94 -10.12 -17.95
N LEU A 23 -1.91 -8.90 -18.50
CA LEU A 23 -1.79 -7.68 -17.71
C LEU A 23 -3.07 -7.44 -16.91
N LEU A 24 -2.88 -7.14 -15.63
CA LEU A 24 -3.98 -6.82 -14.73
C LEU A 24 -4.18 -5.31 -14.69
N GLU A 25 -5.42 -4.88 -14.82
CA GLU A 25 -5.79 -3.49 -14.65
C GLU A 25 -6.47 -3.29 -13.29
N PRO A 26 -6.14 -2.22 -12.58
CA PRO A 26 -6.80 -1.92 -11.32
C PRO A 26 -8.26 -1.55 -11.57
N LYS A 27 -9.13 -1.94 -10.65
CA LYS A 27 -10.51 -1.46 -10.65
C LYS A 27 -10.51 0.06 -10.49
N PRO A 28 -11.39 0.78 -11.21
CA PRO A 28 -11.49 2.21 -11.02
C PRO A 28 -11.92 2.54 -9.59
N ARG A 29 -11.43 3.65 -9.09
CA ARG A 29 -11.83 4.17 -7.80
C ARG A 29 -13.35 4.42 -7.80
N PRO A 30 -14.09 4.01 -6.75
CA PRO A 30 -15.51 4.39 -6.64
C PRO A 30 -15.64 5.90 -6.55
N GLN A 31 -16.74 6.44 -7.09
CA GLN A 31 -16.99 7.87 -7.04
C GLN A 31 -17.06 8.39 -5.60
N THR A 32 -17.69 7.60 -4.73
CA THR A 32 -17.79 7.87 -3.30
C THR A 32 -17.35 6.63 -2.54
N ALA A 33 -16.50 6.81 -1.55
CA ALA A 33 -16.04 5.72 -0.70
C ALA A 33 -16.12 6.16 0.77
N GLU A 34 -16.46 5.24 1.63
CA GLU A 34 -16.47 5.45 3.08
C GLU A 34 -15.20 4.89 3.70
N GLY A 35 -14.72 5.51 4.75
CA GLY A 35 -13.52 5.05 5.40
C GLY A 35 -13.28 5.65 6.77
N ILE A 36 -12.13 5.30 7.33
CA ILE A 36 -11.71 5.69 8.66
C ILE A 36 -10.37 6.44 8.52
N THR A 37 -10.27 7.56 9.22
CA THR A 37 -9.00 8.29 9.36
C THR A 37 -8.50 8.12 10.78
N SER A 38 -7.28 7.61 10.93
CA SER A 38 -6.63 7.40 12.21
C SER A 38 -5.36 8.26 12.31
N LYS A 39 -5.11 8.76 13.50
CA LYS A 39 -3.91 9.52 13.80
C LYS A 39 -2.86 8.60 14.43
N PHE A 40 -1.62 8.69 13.97
CA PHE A 40 -0.49 7.95 14.51
C PHE A 40 0.67 8.89 14.83
N GLU A 41 1.40 8.54 15.88
CA GLU A 41 2.65 9.20 16.24
C GLU A 41 3.83 8.48 15.56
N THR A 42 4.65 9.23 14.85
CA THR A 42 5.86 8.72 14.20
C THR A 42 7.09 9.39 14.78
N GLY A 43 8.27 8.88 14.42
CA GLY A 43 9.53 9.53 14.81
C GLY A 43 9.69 10.94 14.27
N CYS A 44 8.98 11.31 13.22
CA CYS A 44 9.05 12.63 12.58
C CYS A 44 7.83 13.52 12.89
N GLY A 45 6.90 13.06 13.72
CA GLY A 45 5.69 13.79 14.07
C GLY A 45 4.43 12.96 13.84
N LYS A 46 3.32 13.64 13.67
CA LYS A 46 2.01 13.00 13.49
C LYS A 46 1.71 12.74 12.04
N ILE A 47 1.12 11.59 11.76
CA ILE A 47 0.52 11.30 10.46
C ILE A 47 -0.94 10.89 10.63
N TYR A 48 -1.71 11.14 9.60
CA TYR A 48 -3.10 10.72 9.51
C TYR A 48 -3.22 9.75 8.34
N VAL A 49 -3.72 8.56 8.61
CA VAL A 49 -3.92 7.52 7.61
C VAL A 49 -5.41 7.33 7.41
N THR A 50 -5.87 7.58 6.19
CA THR A 50 -7.25 7.35 5.78
C THR A 50 -7.30 6.07 4.96
N LEU A 51 -8.19 5.15 5.32
CA LEU A 51 -8.45 3.93 4.58
C LEU A 51 -9.92 3.90 4.19
N ASN A 52 -10.16 3.82 2.89
CA ASN A 52 -11.50 3.77 2.33
C ASN A 52 -11.81 2.35 1.85
N VAL A 53 -13.04 1.95 2.05
CA VAL A 53 -13.56 0.64 1.66
C VAL A 53 -14.65 0.81 0.60
N ASP A 54 -14.87 -0.24 -0.19
CA ASP A 54 -16.00 -0.31 -1.11
C ASP A 54 -17.30 -0.72 -0.38
N GLU A 55 -18.39 -0.87 -1.12
CA GLU A 55 -19.69 -1.27 -0.55
C GLU A 55 -19.66 -2.64 0.11
N GLU A 56 -18.74 -3.51 -0.31
CA GLU A 56 -18.55 -4.84 0.25
C GLU A 56 -17.61 -4.87 1.47
N GLY A 57 -17.03 -3.72 1.83
CA GLY A 57 -16.10 -3.59 2.95
C GLY A 57 -14.64 -3.92 2.60
N ASN A 58 -14.31 -4.06 1.32
CA ASN A 58 -12.93 -4.31 0.89
C ASN A 58 -12.14 -3.00 0.85
N PRO A 59 -10.91 -2.96 1.41
CA PRO A 59 -10.07 -1.78 1.29
C PRO A 59 -9.73 -1.50 -0.18
N VAL A 60 -9.90 -0.26 -0.62
CA VAL A 60 -9.67 0.13 -2.02
C VAL A 60 -8.66 1.26 -2.19
N GLU A 61 -8.46 2.07 -1.17
CA GLU A 61 -7.52 3.18 -1.24
C GLU A 61 -7.07 3.64 0.14
N THR A 62 -5.88 4.21 0.18
CA THR A 62 -5.35 4.86 1.37
C THR A 62 -4.80 6.22 1.01
N PHE A 63 -4.94 7.17 1.94
CA PHE A 63 -4.34 8.49 1.88
C PHE A 63 -3.57 8.74 3.16
N ILE A 64 -2.41 9.33 3.04
CA ILE A 64 -1.56 9.62 4.18
C ILE A 64 -1.24 11.11 4.16
N THR A 65 -1.55 11.79 5.26
CA THR A 65 -1.32 13.21 5.42
C THR A 65 -0.40 13.44 6.61
N SER A 66 0.64 14.26 6.43
CA SER A 66 1.50 14.69 7.52
C SER A 66 0.85 15.86 8.26
N GLY A 67 0.83 15.78 9.58
CA GLY A 67 0.32 16.86 10.43
C GLY A 67 1.30 18.01 10.65
N SER A 68 2.56 17.79 10.33
CA SER A 68 3.61 18.82 10.34
C SER A 68 4.44 18.64 9.08
N GLY A 69 4.75 19.71 8.36
CA GLY A 69 5.47 19.67 7.08
C GLY A 69 6.81 18.95 7.18
N GLY A 70 6.79 17.62 7.15
CA GLY A 70 7.97 16.78 7.19
C GLY A 70 8.50 16.43 5.80
N GLY A 71 9.78 16.12 5.71
CA GLY A 71 10.47 15.78 4.47
C GLY A 71 10.04 14.48 3.82
N CYS A 72 9.18 13.68 4.47
CA CYS A 72 8.68 12.41 3.96
C CYS A 72 7.33 12.49 3.24
N SER A 73 6.74 13.67 3.10
CA SER A 73 5.39 13.82 2.52
C SER A 73 5.27 13.27 1.09
N LEU A 74 6.30 13.41 0.28
CA LEU A 74 6.34 12.84 -1.07
C LEU A 74 6.41 11.30 -1.04
N LEU A 75 7.12 10.74 -0.07
CA LEU A 75 7.18 9.29 0.13
C LEU A 75 5.83 8.75 0.60
N TYR A 76 5.11 9.46 1.44
CA TYR A 76 3.76 9.11 1.86
C TYR A 76 2.81 9.06 0.68
N ASP A 77 2.88 10.05 -0.22
CA ASP A 77 2.07 10.06 -1.43
C ASP A 77 2.40 8.87 -2.33
N GLY A 78 3.68 8.55 -2.53
CA GLY A 78 4.12 7.38 -3.29
C GLY A 78 3.62 6.07 -2.71
N ILE A 79 3.74 5.87 -1.40
CA ILE A 79 3.25 4.68 -0.71
C ILE A 79 1.72 4.59 -0.83
N SER A 80 1.01 5.69 -0.65
CA SER A 80 -0.45 5.76 -0.80
C SER A 80 -0.91 5.31 -2.17
N ARG A 81 -0.29 5.85 -3.22
CA ARG A 81 -0.62 5.53 -4.61
C ARG A 81 -0.38 4.06 -4.94
N MET A 82 0.78 3.53 -4.57
CA MET A 82 1.12 2.14 -4.84
C MET A 82 0.28 1.16 -4.03
N THR A 83 0.01 1.47 -2.77
CA THR A 83 -0.87 0.66 -1.92
C THR A 83 -2.30 0.64 -2.48
N SER A 84 -2.84 1.79 -2.85
CA SER A 84 -4.17 1.91 -3.45
C SER A 84 -4.28 1.12 -4.75
N LEU A 85 -3.25 1.22 -5.60
CA LEU A 85 -3.16 0.46 -6.84
C LEU A 85 -3.20 -1.05 -6.59
N ALA A 86 -2.38 -1.54 -5.65
CA ALA A 86 -2.34 -2.95 -5.29
C ALA A 86 -3.69 -3.45 -4.78
N LEU A 87 -4.36 -2.69 -3.93
CA LEU A 87 -5.68 -3.04 -3.41
C LEU A 87 -6.73 -3.13 -4.52
N ARG A 88 -6.74 -2.18 -5.46
CA ARG A 88 -7.71 -2.18 -6.56
C ARG A 88 -7.43 -3.24 -7.62
N VAL A 89 -6.18 -3.64 -7.79
CA VAL A 89 -5.83 -4.80 -8.65
C VAL A 89 -6.32 -6.11 -8.07
N GLY A 90 -6.51 -6.17 -6.76
CA GLY A 90 -7.01 -7.36 -6.08
C GLY A 90 -5.92 -8.15 -5.37
N VAL A 91 -4.80 -7.53 -5.05
CA VAL A 91 -3.82 -8.15 -4.14
C VAL A 91 -4.49 -8.36 -2.80
N ASN A 92 -4.29 -9.54 -2.21
CA ASN A 92 -4.82 -9.81 -0.88
C ASN A 92 -4.34 -8.73 0.10
N PRO A 93 -5.25 -7.99 0.77
CA PRO A 93 -4.87 -6.92 1.69
C PRO A 93 -3.90 -7.37 2.79
N GLN A 94 -4.01 -8.61 3.26
CA GLN A 94 -3.09 -9.16 4.26
C GLN A 94 -1.65 -9.26 3.71
N THR A 95 -1.48 -9.56 2.42
CA THR A 95 -0.17 -9.56 1.78
C THR A 95 0.43 -8.15 1.75
N VAL A 96 -0.38 -7.14 1.47
CA VAL A 96 0.07 -5.73 1.51
C VAL A 96 0.49 -5.33 2.93
N VAL A 97 -0.29 -5.71 3.94
CA VAL A 97 0.04 -5.50 5.36
C VAL A 97 1.39 -6.10 5.71
N GLU A 98 1.63 -7.34 5.33
CA GLU A 98 2.90 -8.04 5.61
C GLU A 98 4.10 -7.34 4.99
N GLN A 99 3.98 -6.87 3.75
CA GLN A 99 5.04 -6.12 3.08
C GLN A 99 5.34 -4.79 3.79
N LEU A 100 4.31 -4.04 4.15
CA LEU A 100 4.48 -2.76 4.82
C LEU A 100 5.05 -2.93 6.24
N LYS A 101 4.56 -3.88 7.00
CA LYS A 101 5.03 -4.16 8.37
C LYS A 101 6.46 -4.70 8.42
N SER A 102 6.95 -5.25 7.32
CA SER A 102 8.34 -5.74 7.21
C SER A 102 9.35 -4.61 7.06
N VAL A 103 8.90 -3.39 6.75
CA VAL A 103 9.79 -2.22 6.66
C VAL A 103 10.02 -1.65 8.05
N ASP A 104 11.14 -1.99 8.64
CA ASP A 104 11.58 -1.61 9.99
C ASP A 104 13.11 -1.43 9.95
N ALA A 105 13.76 -0.65 10.74
CA ALA A 105 13.32 0.37 11.66
C ALA A 105 13.76 1.75 11.16
N CYS A 106 12.90 2.74 11.29
CA CYS A 106 13.30 4.12 11.00
C CYS A 106 14.22 4.66 12.11
N PRO A 107 15.36 5.27 11.79
CA PRO A 107 16.24 5.82 12.81
C PRO A 107 15.56 6.85 13.74
N SER A 108 14.67 7.68 13.20
CA SER A 108 13.91 8.66 14.00
C SER A 108 12.98 7.98 15.00
N SER A 109 12.27 6.92 14.59
CA SER A 109 11.41 6.14 15.48
C SER A 109 12.21 5.46 16.58
N THR A 110 13.34 4.86 16.21
CA THR A 110 14.25 4.20 17.18
C THR A 110 14.79 5.18 18.19
N TYR A 111 15.22 6.36 17.74
CA TYR A 111 15.73 7.41 18.61
C TYR A 111 14.64 7.88 19.60
N ASN A 112 13.45 8.15 19.13
CA ASN A 112 12.35 8.65 19.95
C ASN A 112 11.90 7.59 20.99
N LEU A 113 11.84 6.32 20.64
CA LEU A 113 11.58 5.24 21.59
C LEU A 113 12.64 5.20 22.70
N GLY A 114 13.91 5.34 22.35
CA GLY A 114 15.00 5.40 23.31
C GLY A 114 14.96 6.63 24.22
N ALA A 115 14.39 7.73 23.74
CA ALA A 115 14.21 8.97 24.50
C ALA A 115 12.90 9.00 25.31
N GLY A 116 12.08 7.93 25.27
CA GLY A 116 10.81 7.86 25.97
C GLY A 116 9.65 8.57 25.29
N GLU A 117 9.82 9.02 24.04
CA GLU A 117 8.77 9.66 23.26
C GLU A 117 7.84 8.57 22.64
N PRO A 118 6.51 8.78 22.68
CA PRO A 118 5.58 7.78 22.13
C PRO A 118 5.63 7.74 20.61
N VAL A 119 5.79 6.54 20.04
CA VAL A 119 5.63 6.28 18.61
C VAL A 119 4.79 5.01 18.43
N ASP A 120 3.99 4.96 17.38
CA ASP A 120 3.06 3.87 17.11
C ASP A 120 3.68 2.69 16.35
N GLY A 121 4.91 2.83 15.91
CA GLY A 121 5.63 1.76 15.23
C GLY A 121 7.06 2.12 14.91
N GLY A 122 7.82 1.14 14.43
CA GLY A 122 9.24 1.30 14.11
C GLY A 122 9.53 2.04 12.81
N SER A 123 8.53 2.20 11.94
CA SER A 123 8.65 2.92 10.68
C SER A 123 7.29 3.45 10.21
N CYS A 124 7.30 4.45 9.33
CA CYS A 124 6.06 4.95 8.72
C CYS A 124 5.37 3.90 7.85
N PRO A 125 6.06 3.14 6.98
CA PRO A 125 5.41 2.03 6.27
C PRO A 125 4.79 0.99 7.22
N GLY A 126 5.46 0.66 8.30
CA GLY A 126 4.95 -0.26 9.32
C GLY A 126 3.67 0.24 9.99
N ILE A 127 3.60 1.52 10.28
CA ILE A 127 2.40 2.19 10.86
C ILE A 127 1.24 2.15 9.85
N ILE A 128 1.51 2.39 8.58
CA ILE A 128 0.49 2.31 7.51
C ILE A 128 -0.03 0.88 7.40
N GLY A 129 0.84 -0.11 7.45
CA GLY A 129 0.46 -1.52 7.47
C GLY A 129 -0.42 -1.87 8.66
N LYS A 130 -0.10 -1.36 9.84
CA LYS A 130 -0.91 -1.52 11.05
C LYS A 130 -2.30 -0.90 10.90
N ALA A 131 -2.41 0.28 10.31
CA ALA A 131 -3.68 0.93 10.06
C ALA A 131 -4.56 0.10 9.11
N LEU A 132 -3.99 -0.45 8.05
CA LEU A 132 -4.67 -1.32 7.11
C LEU A 132 -5.13 -2.62 7.80
N GLU A 133 -4.30 -3.21 8.64
CA GLU A 133 -4.64 -4.40 9.41
C GLU A 133 -5.83 -4.18 10.33
N GLU A 134 -5.90 -3.04 11.01
CA GLU A 134 -7.04 -2.68 11.88
C GLU A 134 -8.36 -2.62 11.11
N VAL A 135 -8.37 -2.06 9.90
CA VAL A 135 -9.56 -2.01 9.05
C VAL A 135 -9.98 -3.42 8.59
N ILE A 136 -9.02 -4.26 8.23
CA ILE A 136 -9.29 -5.65 7.84
C ILE A 136 -9.91 -6.42 9.01
N GLU A 137 -9.38 -6.27 10.21
CA GLU A 137 -9.88 -6.93 11.42
C GLU A 137 -11.30 -6.46 11.77
N GLU A 138 -11.60 -5.17 11.70
CA GLU A 138 -12.94 -4.64 11.94
C GLU A 138 -13.98 -5.23 10.96
N ASN A 139 -13.65 -5.31 9.68
CA ASN A 139 -14.55 -5.86 8.67
C ASN A 139 -14.78 -7.36 8.84
N ASN A 140 -13.78 -8.10 9.31
CA ASN A 140 -13.91 -9.53 9.61
C ASN A 140 -14.75 -9.80 10.85
N LEU A 141 -14.76 -8.89 11.83
CA LEU A 141 -15.54 -9.02 13.04
C LEU A 141 -17.04 -8.72 12.84
N GLU A 142 -17.40 -7.99 11.78
CA GLU A 142 -18.78 -7.70 11.42
C GLU A 142 -19.45 -8.83 10.63
N GLU A 143 -18.68 -9.76 10.12
CA GLU A 143 -19.15 -10.98 9.48
C GLU A 143 -19.39 -12.09 10.54
#